data_d86d1c3ad197b5f0ba21bbf05b200532
#
_entry.id   d86d1c3ad197b5f0ba21bbf05b200532
#
_cell.length_a   1.000
_cell.length_b   1.000
_cell.length_c   1.000
_cell.angle_alpha   90.00
_cell.angle_beta   90.00
_cell.angle_gamma   90.00
#
_symmetry.space_group_name_H-M   'P 1'
#
loop_
_entity.id
_entity.type
_entity.pdbx_description
1 polymer ?
#
loop_
_entity_poly.entity_id
_entity_poly.type
_entity_poly.pdbx_seq_one_letter_code
_entity_poly.pdbx_strand_id
1 'polypeptide(L)'
;MTFIAMNRFKVKPGHEAAFETVWKSRESRLKELKGFREFRLLRGPEGEGYRLYSSHVIWDSRADFEAWTKSEQFRDAHRNAGQSSTRDALMGPPSFEGFETVLEEV
;
A
#
# COMPACT_ATOMS: atom_id res chain seq x y z
N MET A 1 12.62 10.05 -13.11
CA MET A 1 12.33 8.62 -13.07
C MET A 1 11.26 8.32 -12.04
N THR A 2 10.38 7.40 -12.35
CA THR A 2 9.31 7.05 -11.42
C THR A 2 9.86 6.34 -10.19
N PHE A 3 9.11 6.48 -9.10
CA PHE A 3 9.38 5.81 -7.84
C PHE A 3 8.19 4.93 -7.49
N ILE A 4 8.44 3.70 -7.10
CA ILE A 4 7.40 2.74 -6.74
C ILE A 4 7.51 2.43 -5.26
N ALA A 5 6.44 2.72 -4.52
CA ALA A 5 6.35 2.43 -3.10
C ALA A 5 5.49 1.19 -2.90
N MET A 6 6.03 0.18 -2.24
CA MET A 6 5.32 -1.06 -1.98
C MET A 6 5.30 -1.36 -0.48
N ASN A 7 4.16 -1.86 -0.01
CA ASN A 7 4.04 -2.43 1.32
C ASN A 7 3.56 -3.86 1.17
N ARG A 8 4.29 -4.80 1.77
CA ARG A 8 3.94 -6.21 1.75
C ARG A 8 3.20 -6.57 3.03
N PHE A 9 2.11 -7.31 2.87
CA PHE A 9 1.25 -7.72 3.98
C PHE A 9 1.11 -9.24 3.96
N LYS A 10 1.30 -9.87 5.11
CA LYS A 10 1.01 -11.28 5.28
C LYS A 10 -0.36 -11.41 5.92
N VAL A 11 -1.35 -11.78 5.14
CA VAL A 11 -2.75 -11.84 5.59
C VAL A 11 -3.07 -13.24 6.08
N LYS A 12 -3.68 -13.34 7.26
CA LYS A 12 -4.03 -14.62 7.86
C LYS A 12 -5.06 -15.36 7.00
N PRO A 13 -4.97 -16.71 6.95
CA PRO A 13 -5.97 -17.50 6.25
C PRO A 13 -7.38 -17.22 6.75
N GLY A 14 -8.30 -17.03 5.81
CA GLY A 14 -9.69 -16.71 6.14
C GLY A 14 -9.98 -15.24 6.31
N HIS A 15 -8.95 -14.39 6.34
CA HIS A 15 -9.10 -12.94 6.49
C HIS A 15 -8.94 -12.16 5.19
N GLU A 16 -8.74 -12.85 4.09
CA GLU A 16 -8.45 -12.21 2.79
C GLU A 16 -9.58 -11.27 2.34
N ALA A 17 -10.82 -11.76 2.38
CA ALA A 17 -11.95 -10.96 1.94
C ALA A 17 -12.13 -9.71 2.80
N ALA A 18 -11.97 -9.85 4.12
CA ALA A 18 -12.08 -8.73 5.04
C ALA A 18 -10.98 -7.70 4.79
N PHE A 19 -9.75 -8.16 4.54
CA PHE A 19 -8.63 -7.29 4.23
C PHE A 19 -8.89 -6.49 2.95
N GLU A 20 -9.35 -7.17 1.90
CA GLU A 20 -9.66 -6.51 0.63
C GLU A 20 -10.79 -5.49 0.79
N THR A 21 -11.81 -5.82 1.58
CA THR A 21 -12.93 -4.92 1.82
C THR A 21 -12.48 -3.63 2.50
N VAL A 22 -11.58 -3.72 3.48
CA VAL A 22 -11.03 -2.54 4.14
C VAL A 22 -10.36 -1.62 3.12
N TRP A 23 -9.55 -2.17 2.22
CA TRP A 23 -8.86 -1.36 1.21
C TRP A 23 -9.83 -0.77 0.19
N LYS A 24 -10.82 -1.55 -0.24
CA LYS A 24 -11.80 -1.08 -1.23
C LYS A 24 -12.69 0.03 -0.69
N SER A 25 -12.92 0.07 0.61
CA SER A 25 -13.76 1.07 1.23
C SER A 25 -12.99 2.32 1.67
N ARG A 26 -11.67 2.34 1.55
CA ARG A 26 -10.86 3.49 1.94
C ARG A 26 -10.96 4.60 0.91
N GLU A 27 -11.06 5.83 1.42
CA GLU A 27 -10.92 7.02 0.61
C GLU A 27 -9.49 7.51 0.77
N SER A 28 -8.66 7.29 -0.24
CA SER A 28 -7.23 7.54 -0.12
C SER A 28 -6.82 8.98 -0.39
N ARG A 29 -7.59 9.71 -1.19
CA ARG A 29 -7.28 11.08 -1.62
C ARG A 29 -5.94 11.19 -2.36
N LEU A 30 -5.39 10.07 -2.82
CA LEU A 30 -4.10 10.06 -3.52
C LEU A 30 -4.12 10.89 -4.79
N LYS A 31 -5.28 10.94 -5.47
CA LYS A 31 -5.41 11.70 -6.73
C LYS A 31 -5.24 13.20 -6.55
N GLU A 32 -5.33 13.70 -5.32
CA GLU A 32 -5.13 15.12 -5.02
C GLU A 32 -3.65 15.50 -4.93
N LEU A 33 -2.76 14.52 -4.96
CA LEU A 33 -1.35 14.74 -4.67
C LEU A 33 -0.53 14.87 -5.93
N LYS A 34 0.43 15.80 -5.89
CA LYS A 34 1.37 16.01 -6.98
C LYS A 34 2.21 14.75 -7.19
N GLY A 35 2.33 14.35 -8.42
CA GLY A 35 3.19 13.23 -8.79
C GLY A 35 2.57 11.86 -8.63
N PHE A 36 1.36 11.78 -8.09
CA PHE A 36 0.67 10.50 -8.01
C PHE A 36 0.28 10.02 -9.41
N ARG A 37 0.62 8.78 -9.73
CA ARG A 37 0.26 8.19 -11.02
C ARG A 37 -0.76 7.08 -10.90
N GLU A 38 -0.52 6.11 -10.00
CA GLU A 38 -1.31 4.89 -10.00
C GLU A 38 -1.22 4.19 -8.65
N PHE A 39 -2.33 3.58 -8.23
CA PHE A 39 -2.38 2.73 -7.04
C PHE A 39 -3.00 1.40 -7.39
N ARG A 40 -2.41 0.33 -6.90
CA ARG A 40 -2.98 -1.02 -7.00
C ARG A 40 -2.78 -1.76 -5.70
N LEU A 41 -3.80 -2.52 -5.31
CA LEU A 41 -3.65 -3.53 -4.27
C LEU A 41 -3.53 -4.87 -4.99
N LEU A 42 -2.45 -5.59 -4.72
CA LEU A 42 -2.12 -6.82 -5.43
C LEU A 42 -2.29 -8.01 -4.50
N ARG A 43 -2.92 -9.07 -5.02
CA ARG A 43 -3.01 -10.35 -4.33
C ARG A 43 -1.92 -11.25 -4.88
N GLY A 44 -1.03 -11.70 -4.00
CA GLY A 44 0.07 -12.56 -4.38
C GLY A 44 -0.19 -14.02 -4.08
N PRO A 45 0.86 -14.84 -4.09
CA PRO A 45 0.74 -16.28 -3.83
C PRO A 45 0.51 -16.57 -2.35
N GLU A 46 0.01 -17.79 -2.08
CA GLU A 46 -0.07 -18.28 -0.72
C GLU A 46 1.33 -18.70 -0.26
N GLY A 47 1.68 -18.30 0.97
CA GLY A 47 2.86 -18.78 1.66
C GLY A 47 2.46 -19.76 2.75
N GLU A 48 3.40 -20.10 3.61
CA GLU A 48 3.12 -20.98 4.74
C GLU A 48 2.29 -20.24 5.79
N GLY A 49 0.99 -20.54 5.82
CA GLY A 49 0.09 -19.98 6.82
C GLY A 49 -0.32 -18.54 6.55
N TYR A 50 -0.16 -18.03 5.33
CA TYR A 50 -0.60 -16.67 4.99
C TYR A 50 -0.82 -16.51 3.49
N ARG A 51 -1.52 -15.44 3.14
CA ARG A 51 -1.64 -14.98 1.75
C ARG A 51 -0.89 -13.66 1.62
N LEU A 52 0.02 -13.57 0.65
CA LEU A 52 0.78 -12.34 0.44
C LEU A 52 -0.08 -11.32 -0.31
N TYR A 53 -0.08 -10.09 0.17
CA TYR A 53 -0.66 -8.94 -0.52
C TYR A 53 0.40 -7.85 -0.59
N SER A 54 0.24 -6.96 -1.56
CA SER A 54 1.10 -5.79 -1.66
C SER A 54 0.31 -4.58 -2.14
N SER A 55 0.53 -3.45 -1.51
CA SER A 55 0.09 -2.19 -2.08
C SER A 55 1.21 -1.71 -3.01
N HIS A 56 0.82 -1.08 -4.12
CA HIS A 56 1.75 -0.69 -5.17
C HIS A 56 1.35 0.69 -5.65
N VAL A 57 2.17 1.70 -5.33
CA VAL A 57 1.88 3.08 -5.68
C VAL A 57 3.00 3.62 -6.56
N ILE A 58 2.64 4.18 -7.70
CA ILE A 58 3.62 4.76 -8.62
C ILE A 58 3.57 6.27 -8.51
N TRP A 59 4.74 6.88 -8.29
CA TRP A 59 4.94 8.32 -8.18
C TRP A 59 5.87 8.80 -9.28
N ASP A 60 5.72 10.07 -9.68
CA ASP A 60 6.61 10.67 -10.68
C ASP A 60 8.06 10.69 -10.20
N SER A 61 8.26 10.85 -8.90
CA SER A 61 9.60 10.90 -8.31
C SER A 61 9.57 10.49 -6.85
N ARG A 62 10.73 10.16 -6.31
CA ARG A 62 10.88 9.87 -4.89
C ARG A 62 10.51 11.09 -4.05
N ALA A 63 10.83 12.29 -4.52
CA ALA A 63 10.50 13.52 -3.80
C ALA A 63 8.97 13.67 -3.63
N ASP A 64 8.20 13.31 -4.65
CA ASP A 64 6.75 13.36 -4.57
C ASP A 64 6.21 12.35 -3.56
N PHE A 65 6.79 11.16 -3.51
CA PHE A 65 6.45 10.16 -2.49
C PHE A 65 6.75 10.69 -1.09
N GLU A 66 7.93 11.26 -0.89
CA GLU A 66 8.31 11.79 0.42
C GLU A 66 7.40 12.93 0.85
N ALA A 67 7.00 13.80 -0.10
CA ALA A 67 6.06 14.88 0.19
C ALA A 67 4.70 14.31 0.63
N TRP A 68 4.24 13.21 0.00
CA TRP A 68 3.00 12.55 0.42
C TRP A 68 3.09 12.05 1.85
N THR A 69 4.21 11.46 2.26
CA THR A 69 4.35 10.93 3.62
C THR A 69 4.23 12.02 4.70
N LYS A 70 4.40 13.28 4.30
CA LYS A 70 4.29 14.44 5.21
C LYS A 70 2.97 15.17 5.04
N SER A 71 2.09 14.69 4.17
CA SER A 71 0.84 15.38 3.83
C SER A 71 -0.29 15.08 4.80
N GLU A 72 -1.30 15.95 4.78
CA GLU A 72 -2.53 15.73 5.51
C GLU A 72 -3.24 14.46 5.01
N GLN A 73 -3.20 14.22 3.69
CA GLN A 73 -3.81 13.04 3.08
C GLN A 73 -3.19 11.75 3.62
N PHE A 74 -1.87 11.76 3.83
CA PHE A 74 -1.19 10.60 4.42
C PHE A 74 -1.66 10.37 5.86
N ARG A 75 -1.73 11.44 6.65
CA ARG A 75 -2.21 11.32 8.03
C ARG A 75 -3.65 10.81 8.08
N ASP A 76 -4.51 11.32 7.20
CA ASP A 76 -5.90 10.87 7.14
C ASP A 76 -6.01 9.40 6.73
N ALA A 77 -5.23 8.99 5.73
CA ALA A 77 -5.25 7.59 5.25
C ALA A 77 -4.77 6.62 6.32
N HIS A 78 -3.87 7.05 7.21
CA HIS A 78 -3.28 6.20 8.24
C HIS A 78 -3.85 6.42 9.63
N ARG A 79 -4.83 7.31 9.76
CA ARG A 79 -5.46 7.62 11.06
C ARG A 79 -5.97 6.38 11.76
N ASN A 80 -6.56 5.46 11.02
CA ASN A 80 -7.16 4.25 11.54
C ASN A 80 -6.36 2.99 11.22
N ALA A 81 -5.10 3.15 10.80
CA ALA A 81 -4.27 2.01 10.38
C ALA A 81 -3.98 1.03 11.52
N GLY A 82 -4.08 1.48 12.75
CA GLY A 82 -3.89 0.62 13.91
C GLY A 82 -5.15 -0.02 14.44
N GLN A 83 -6.28 0.13 13.77
CA GLN A 83 -7.54 -0.45 14.24
C GLN A 83 -7.52 -1.97 14.12
N SER A 84 -8.25 -2.61 15.04
CA SER A 84 -8.21 -4.06 15.22
C SER A 84 -8.57 -4.84 13.97
N SER A 85 -9.51 -4.36 13.15
CA SER A 85 -9.94 -5.10 11.95
C SER A 85 -8.80 -5.34 10.96
N THR A 86 -7.91 -4.35 10.79
CA THR A 86 -6.75 -4.50 9.90
C THR A 86 -5.65 -5.29 10.59
N ARG A 87 -5.37 -4.94 11.85
CA ARG A 87 -4.32 -5.60 12.64
C ARG A 87 -4.58 -7.09 12.81
N ASP A 88 -5.83 -7.45 13.07
CA ASP A 88 -6.21 -8.85 13.30
C ASP A 88 -6.07 -9.69 12.04
N ALA A 89 -6.14 -9.08 10.87
CA ALA A 89 -5.99 -9.80 9.60
C ALA A 89 -4.51 -10.07 9.24
N LEU A 90 -3.56 -9.40 9.92
CA LEU A 90 -2.15 -9.47 9.55
C LEU A 90 -1.35 -10.35 10.50
N MET A 91 -0.34 -11.02 9.97
CA MET A 91 0.62 -11.82 10.73
C MET A 91 1.86 -11.01 11.08
N GLY A 92 1.67 -9.76 11.49
CA GLY A 92 2.76 -8.88 11.84
C GLY A 92 2.69 -7.57 11.07
N PRO A 93 3.65 -6.65 11.32
CA PRO A 93 3.62 -5.35 10.64
C PRO A 93 3.93 -5.48 9.15
N PRO A 94 3.42 -4.55 8.33
CA PRO A 94 3.76 -4.54 6.90
C PRO A 94 5.25 -4.27 6.69
N SER A 95 5.78 -4.78 5.59
CA SER A 95 7.17 -4.50 5.18
C SER A 95 7.16 -3.52 4.03
N PHE A 96 7.79 -2.36 4.24
CA PHE A 96 7.88 -1.34 3.20
C PHE A 96 9.13 -1.54 2.35
N GLU A 97 8.96 -1.37 1.03
CA GLU A 97 10.06 -1.36 0.07
C GLU A 97 9.82 -0.24 -0.95
N GLY A 98 10.86 0.52 -1.23
CA GLY A 98 10.79 1.57 -2.24
C GLY A 98 11.77 1.29 -3.36
N PHE A 99 11.34 1.54 -4.61
CA PHE A 99 12.15 1.25 -5.78
C PHE A 99 12.16 2.44 -6.74
N GLU A 100 13.34 2.77 -7.27
CA GLU A 100 13.46 3.74 -8.34
C GLU A 100 13.49 2.99 -9.66
N THR A 101 12.73 3.49 -10.64
CA THR A 101 12.74 2.89 -11.98
C THR A 101 14.03 3.26 -12.68
N VAL A 102 14.79 2.26 -13.09
CA VAL A 102 16.06 2.48 -13.81
C VAL A 102 15.98 2.11 -15.29
N LEU A 103 14.92 1.42 -15.68
CA LEU A 103 14.64 1.07 -17.06
C LEU A 103 13.14 0.94 -17.25
N GLU A 104 12.61 1.60 -18.27
CA GLU A 104 11.18 1.52 -18.58
C GLU A 104 11.00 1.30 -20.07
N GLU A 105 10.23 0.27 -20.40
CA GLU A 105 9.83 -0.03 -21.78
C GLU A 105 8.32 -0.12 -21.81
N VAL A 106 7.68 0.71 -22.66
CA VAL A 106 6.21 0.75 -22.78
C VAL A 106 5.79 0.77 -24.24
#